data_2d4338b2a74c0b1b6c5ba9ae81305a4f
#
_entry.id   2d4338b2a74c0b1b6c5ba9ae81305a4f
#
_cell.length_a   1.000
_cell.length_b   1.000
_cell.length_c   1.000
_cell.angle_alpha   90.00
_cell.angle_beta   90.00
_cell.angle_gamma   90.00
#
_symmetry.space_group_name_H-M   'P 1'
#
loop_
_entity.id
_entity.type
_entity.pdbx_description
1 polymer ?
#
loop_
_entity_poly.entity_id
_entity_poly.type
_entity_poly.pdbx_seq_one_letter_code
_entity_poly.pdbx_strand_id
1 'polypeptide(L)'
;AEIDYVNGLKEGLAKWYHKNGKIFRSTAYIADQREGFQKKYYEEGALMSVAEFHENEPGIGLKEYNKSGQERKSKAAFVYGEKIPLDDGTVKIEVRLNNKVKEVSIFQGSLKKGKFMHQGLVEINKTTNMGYAIIPKGETEVSVVAKYKTRYKNFRVINGKAKL
;
A
#
# COMPACT_ATOMS: atom_id res chain seq x y z
N ALA A 1 7.71 24.63 4.88
CA ALA A 1 8.41 23.35 4.68
C ALA A 1 9.91 23.57 4.72
N GLU A 2 10.64 22.58 5.17
CA GLU A 2 12.10 22.49 5.07
C GLU A 2 12.39 21.30 4.15
N ILE A 3 13.18 21.51 3.11
CA ILE A 3 13.50 20.47 2.12
C ILE A 3 14.91 20.73 1.63
N ASP A 4 15.81 19.77 1.80
CA ASP A 4 17.15 19.83 1.25
C ASP A 4 17.18 19.34 -0.20
N TYR A 5 18.06 19.96 -1.00
CA TYR A 5 18.24 19.63 -2.41
C TYR A 5 19.72 19.42 -2.71
N VAL A 6 20.00 18.36 -3.49
CA VAL A 6 21.32 18.10 -4.07
C VAL A 6 21.15 18.01 -5.59
N ASN A 7 21.90 18.80 -6.34
CA ASN A 7 21.77 18.89 -7.80
C ASN A 7 20.33 19.14 -8.30
N GLY A 8 19.54 19.93 -7.55
CA GLY A 8 18.14 20.24 -7.88
C GLY A 8 17.11 19.15 -7.52
N LEU A 9 17.54 18.01 -6.98
CA LEU A 9 16.69 16.91 -6.55
C LEU A 9 16.56 16.90 -5.02
N LYS A 10 15.37 16.54 -4.49
CA LYS A 10 15.16 16.40 -3.05
C LYS A 10 16.04 15.30 -2.50
N GLU A 11 16.72 15.61 -1.40
CA GLU A 11 17.61 14.70 -0.72
C GLU A 11 17.41 14.82 0.81
N GLY A 12 17.51 13.70 1.54
CA GLY A 12 17.40 13.70 2.99
C GLY A 12 15.96 13.79 3.52
N LEU A 13 15.78 14.38 4.70
CA LEU A 13 14.50 14.40 5.43
C LEU A 13 13.76 15.73 5.20
N ALA A 14 12.78 15.73 4.32
CA ALA A 14 11.88 16.88 4.13
C ALA A 14 10.81 16.93 5.24
N LYS A 15 10.52 18.14 5.74
CA LYS A 15 9.56 18.41 6.82
C LYS A 15 8.53 19.45 6.40
N TRP A 16 7.29 19.21 6.79
CA TRP A 16 6.16 20.14 6.66
C TRP A 16 5.56 20.40 8.03
N TYR A 17 5.07 21.61 8.25
CA TYR A 17 4.61 22.08 9.55
C TYR A 17 3.13 22.43 9.56
N HIS A 18 2.49 22.23 10.70
CA HIS A 18 1.19 22.82 11.04
C HIS A 18 1.32 24.34 11.21
N LYS A 19 0.19 25.05 11.27
CA LYS A 19 0.17 26.51 11.51
C LYS A 19 0.79 26.91 12.86
N ASN A 20 0.76 26.01 13.85
CA ASN A 20 1.37 26.23 15.17
C ASN A 20 2.89 25.95 15.22
N GLY A 21 3.53 25.69 14.08
CA GLY A 21 4.98 25.45 13.97
C GLY A 21 5.41 23.99 14.28
N LYS A 22 4.52 23.12 14.75
CA LYS A 22 4.85 21.71 14.97
C LYS A 22 4.87 20.92 13.65
N ILE A 23 5.68 19.89 13.57
CA ILE A 23 5.78 19.05 12.37
C ILE A 23 4.42 18.39 12.08
N PHE A 24 3.92 18.58 10.86
CA PHE A 24 2.77 17.87 10.30
C PHE A 24 3.19 16.55 9.65
N ARG A 25 4.28 16.59 8.87
CA ARG A 25 4.78 15.43 8.15
C ARG A 25 6.29 15.51 7.97
N SER A 26 6.97 14.39 8.10
CA SER A 26 8.35 14.20 7.63
C SER A 26 8.40 13.07 6.62
N THR A 27 9.24 13.19 5.60
CA THR A 27 9.39 12.21 4.53
C THR A 27 10.85 12.14 4.11
N ALA A 28 11.42 10.95 4.10
CA ALA A 28 12.77 10.73 3.58
C ALA A 28 12.76 10.66 2.05
N TYR A 29 13.75 11.31 1.42
CA TYR A 29 13.94 11.36 -0.03
C TYR A 29 15.37 10.99 -0.40
N ILE A 30 15.51 10.32 -1.54
CA ILE A 30 16.76 10.13 -2.28
C ILE A 30 16.43 10.47 -3.74
N ALA A 31 17.15 11.45 -4.32
CA ALA A 31 16.99 11.88 -5.71
C ALA A 31 15.53 12.08 -6.13
N ASP A 32 14.75 12.91 -5.39
CA ASP A 32 13.32 13.19 -5.56
C ASP A 32 12.37 12.01 -5.28
N GLN A 33 12.87 10.81 -5.04
CA GLN A 33 12.05 9.65 -4.72
C GLN A 33 11.89 9.50 -3.21
N ARG A 34 10.66 9.18 -2.76
CA ARG A 34 10.43 8.79 -1.37
C ARG A 34 11.15 7.47 -1.12
N GLU A 35 12.09 7.51 -0.19
CA GLU A 35 12.90 6.36 0.17
C GLU A 35 13.03 6.29 1.70
N GLY A 36 12.54 5.22 2.33
CA GLY A 36 12.47 5.08 3.77
C GLY A 36 11.15 5.58 4.37
N PHE A 37 11.17 6.14 5.56
CA PHE A 37 9.97 6.40 6.33
C PHE A 37 9.33 7.77 6.04
N GLN A 38 8.00 7.76 5.92
CA GLN A 38 7.14 8.92 6.06
C GLN A 38 6.39 8.84 7.40
N LYS A 39 6.48 9.89 8.20
CA LYS A 39 5.73 10.05 9.44
C LYS A 39 4.77 11.23 9.34
N LYS A 40 3.56 11.09 9.87
CA LYS A 40 2.60 12.18 10.03
C LYS A 40 2.28 12.36 11.50
N TYR A 41 1.97 13.58 11.89
CA TYR A 41 1.70 13.96 13.27
C TYR A 41 0.40 14.78 13.36
N TYR A 42 -0.28 14.63 14.46
CA TYR A 42 -1.39 15.50 14.85
C TYR A 42 -0.87 16.90 15.21
N GLU A 43 -1.75 17.88 15.24
CA GLU A 43 -1.41 19.28 15.56
C GLU A 43 -0.82 19.41 16.98
N GLU A 44 -1.22 18.55 17.90
CA GLU A 44 -0.68 18.45 19.26
C GLU A 44 0.74 17.87 19.30
N GLY A 45 1.21 17.25 18.20
CA GLY A 45 2.54 16.64 18.06
C GLY A 45 2.56 15.11 18.22
N ALA A 46 1.43 14.48 18.61
CA ALA A 46 1.35 13.04 18.70
C ALA A 46 1.50 12.36 17.32
N LEU A 47 2.15 11.20 17.27
CA LEU A 47 2.34 10.43 16.03
C LEU A 47 0.98 9.97 15.49
N MET A 48 0.68 10.28 14.23
CA MET A 48 -0.53 9.86 13.52
C MET A 48 -0.31 8.62 12.68
N SER A 49 0.81 8.53 11.96
CA SER A 49 1.12 7.38 11.12
C SER A 49 2.60 7.24 10.79
N VAL A 50 3.00 6.00 10.51
CA VAL A 50 4.30 5.65 9.93
C VAL A 50 4.05 4.75 8.72
N ALA A 51 4.56 5.17 7.56
CA ALA A 51 4.56 4.41 6.33
C ALA A 51 5.99 4.33 5.79
N GLU A 52 6.34 3.23 5.12
CA GLU A 52 7.63 3.08 4.48
C GLU A 52 7.46 3.07 2.96
N PHE A 53 8.40 3.70 2.27
CA PHE A 53 8.42 3.83 0.81
C PHE A 53 9.76 3.35 0.25
N HIS A 54 9.73 2.84 -0.96
CA HIS A 54 10.90 2.51 -1.77
C HIS A 54 10.61 2.91 -3.21
N GLU A 55 11.47 3.76 -3.79
CA GLU A 55 11.28 4.29 -5.16
C GLU A 55 9.87 4.91 -5.36
N ASN A 56 9.41 5.74 -4.41
CA ASN A 56 8.06 6.32 -4.35
C ASN A 56 6.90 5.35 -4.06
N GLU A 57 7.10 4.05 -4.11
CA GLU A 57 6.05 3.05 -3.92
C GLU A 57 5.85 2.71 -2.44
N PRO A 58 4.60 2.61 -1.97
CA PRO A 58 4.32 2.26 -0.59
C PRO A 58 4.59 0.78 -0.31
N GLY A 59 5.05 0.50 0.92
CA GLY A 59 5.22 -0.84 1.44
C GLY A 59 4.04 -1.32 2.30
N ILE A 60 4.06 -2.61 2.64
CA ILE A 60 3.26 -3.16 3.74
C ILE A 60 3.75 -2.61 5.09
N GLY A 61 2.95 -2.76 6.15
CA GLY A 61 3.37 -2.37 7.51
C GLY A 61 3.01 -0.94 7.89
N LEU A 62 2.12 -0.25 7.14
CA LEU A 62 1.56 1.03 7.57
C LEU A 62 0.98 0.90 8.97
N LYS A 63 1.47 1.72 9.91
CA LYS A 63 0.92 1.90 11.26
C LYS A 63 0.18 3.23 11.34
N GLU A 64 -0.98 3.22 11.96
CA GLU A 64 -1.80 4.41 12.19
C GLU A 64 -2.27 4.44 13.63
N TYR A 65 -2.27 5.62 14.22
CA TYR A 65 -2.59 5.83 15.65
C TYR A 65 -3.72 6.86 15.78
N ASN A 66 -4.52 6.74 16.84
CA ASN A 66 -5.42 7.80 17.25
C ASN A 66 -4.65 8.88 18.07
N LYS A 67 -5.33 9.96 18.43
CA LYS A 67 -4.72 11.07 19.20
C LYS A 67 -4.20 10.64 20.58
N SER A 68 -4.73 9.56 21.15
CA SER A 68 -4.26 8.99 22.43
C SER A 68 -3.07 8.01 22.27
N GLY A 69 -2.53 7.85 21.05
CA GLY A 69 -1.39 6.98 20.77
C GLY A 69 -1.73 5.49 20.57
N GLN A 70 -3.00 5.13 20.62
CA GLN A 70 -3.43 3.76 20.42
C GLN A 70 -3.39 3.39 18.92
N GLU A 71 -2.75 2.26 18.58
CA GLU A 71 -2.65 1.78 17.20
C GLU A 71 -4.03 1.33 16.66
N ARG A 72 -4.33 1.77 15.45
CA ARG A 72 -5.52 1.38 14.69
C ARG A 72 -5.16 0.26 13.72
N LYS A 73 -5.38 -0.98 14.12
CA LYS A 73 -5.16 -2.15 13.27
C LYS A 73 -6.25 -2.24 12.19
N SER A 74 -5.82 -2.49 10.95
CA SER A 74 -6.76 -2.83 9.87
C SER A 74 -7.24 -4.28 10.03
N LYS A 75 -8.54 -4.49 9.76
CA LYS A 75 -9.15 -5.83 9.64
C LYS A 75 -9.36 -6.23 8.18
N ALA A 76 -8.81 -5.46 7.22
CA ALA A 76 -8.93 -5.81 5.81
C ALA A 76 -8.15 -7.09 5.51
N ALA A 77 -8.80 -8.01 4.84
CA ALA A 77 -8.25 -9.28 4.40
C ALA A 77 -8.83 -9.65 3.03
N PHE A 78 -8.07 -10.43 2.27
CA PHE A 78 -8.58 -11.00 1.03
C PHE A 78 -9.70 -12.01 1.29
N VAL A 79 -10.70 -11.97 0.43
CA VAL A 79 -11.74 -12.99 0.29
C VAL A 79 -11.63 -13.53 -1.13
N TYR A 80 -11.54 -14.83 -1.23
CA TYR A 80 -11.49 -15.57 -2.49
C TYR A 80 -12.85 -16.20 -2.73
N GLY A 81 -13.39 -15.95 -3.91
CA GLY A 81 -14.70 -16.44 -4.33
C GLY A 81 -14.62 -17.61 -5.29
N GLU A 82 -15.40 -17.53 -6.35
CA GLU A 82 -15.52 -18.59 -7.34
C GLU A 82 -14.20 -18.91 -8.03
N LYS A 83 -13.98 -20.21 -8.30
CA LYS A 83 -12.87 -20.76 -9.08
C LYS A 83 -13.41 -21.28 -10.40
N ILE A 84 -12.94 -20.72 -11.50
CA ILE A 84 -13.41 -21.01 -12.85
C ILE A 84 -12.25 -21.60 -13.64
N PRO A 85 -12.25 -22.94 -13.88
CA PRO A 85 -11.29 -23.55 -14.79
C PRO A 85 -11.49 -23.04 -16.22
N LEU A 86 -10.40 -22.81 -16.93
CA LEU A 86 -10.40 -22.39 -18.35
C LEU A 86 -9.83 -23.49 -19.23
N ASP A 87 -10.20 -23.46 -20.53
CA ASP A 87 -9.85 -24.52 -21.51
C ASP A 87 -8.33 -24.67 -21.73
N ASP A 88 -7.55 -23.61 -21.47
CA ASP A 88 -6.09 -23.63 -21.56
C ASP A 88 -5.40 -24.27 -20.34
N GLY A 89 -6.18 -24.70 -19.35
CA GLY A 89 -5.72 -25.32 -18.11
C GLY A 89 -5.31 -24.32 -17.02
N THR A 90 -5.56 -23.04 -17.20
CA THR A 90 -5.45 -22.02 -16.14
C THR A 90 -6.72 -22.00 -15.27
N VAL A 91 -6.66 -21.40 -14.09
CA VAL A 91 -7.82 -21.22 -13.22
C VAL A 91 -7.98 -19.77 -12.85
N LYS A 92 -9.16 -19.23 -13.11
CA LYS A 92 -9.57 -17.88 -12.74
C LYS A 92 -10.20 -17.89 -11.36
N ILE A 93 -9.70 -17.06 -10.43
CA ILE A 93 -10.21 -16.96 -9.05
C ILE A 93 -10.69 -15.56 -8.77
N GLU A 94 -11.93 -15.43 -8.30
CA GLU A 94 -12.44 -14.15 -7.79
C GLU A 94 -11.65 -13.70 -6.55
N VAL A 95 -11.24 -12.43 -6.54
CA VAL A 95 -10.47 -11.81 -5.45
C VAL A 95 -11.11 -10.47 -5.08
N ARG A 96 -11.43 -10.28 -3.81
CA ARG A 96 -11.93 -9.01 -3.25
C ARG A 96 -11.45 -8.84 -1.80
N LEU A 97 -11.71 -7.68 -1.20
CA LEU A 97 -11.51 -7.46 0.23
C LEU A 97 -12.81 -7.67 1.02
N ASN A 98 -12.68 -8.15 2.26
CA ASN A 98 -13.81 -8.35 3.19
C ASN A 98 -14.47 -7.04 3.66
N ASN A 99 -13.77 -5.91 3.59
CA ASN A 99 -14.27 -4.61 4.00
C ASN A 99 -14.76 -3.81 2.78
N LYS A 100 -15.80 -3.01 2.98
CA LYS A 100 -16.22 -1.99 2.00
C LYS A 100 -15.20 -0.84 2.00
N VAL A 101 -14.08 -1.07 1.34
CA VAL A 101 -13.04 -0.06 1.13
C VAL A 101 -13.40 0.72 -0.13
N LYS A 102 -13.36 2.05 -0.05
CA LYS A 102 -13.46 2.91 -1.22
C LYS A 102 -12.11 2.92 -1.94
N GLU A 103 -12.13 2.92 -3.28
CA GLU A 103 -10.92 3.08 -4.10
C GLU A 103 -9.84 2.02 -3.78
N VAL A 104 -10.20 0.75 -3.87
CA VAL A 104 -9.24 -0.35 -3.79
C VAL A 104 -8.72 -0.70 -5.17
N SER A 105 -7.39 -0.77 -5.33
CA SER A 105 -6.74 -1.43 -6.48
C SER A 105 -6.22 -2.78 -6.04
N ILE A 106 -6.55 -3.82 -6.81
CA ILE A 106 -6.10 -5.21 -6.59
C ILE A 106 -5.18 -5.60 -7.75
N PHE A 107 -4.07 -6.21 -7.42
CA PHE A 107 -3.03 -6.59 -8.38
C PHE A 107 -2.69 -8.06 -8.23
N GLN A 108 -2.32 -8.70 -9.33
CA GLN A 108 -1.65 -9.98 -9.36
C GLN A 108 -0.15 -9.77 -9.46
N GLY A 109 0.62 -10.50 -8.69
CA GLY A 109 2.07 -10.44 -8.62
C GLY A 109 2.60 -10.37 -7.19
N SER A 110 3.91 -10.49 -7.05
CA SER A 110 4.60 -10.46 -5.76
C SER A 110 5.18 -9.07 -5.49
N LEU A 111 5.23 -8.66 -4.22
CA LEU A 111 5.87 -7.41 -3.81
C LEU A 111 7.38 -7.44 -4.04
N LYS A 112 7.98 -6.31 -4.49
CA LYS A 112 9.43 -6.11 -4.56
C LYS A 112 10.03 -6.24 -3.17
N LYS A 113 11.09 -7.04 -3.02
CA LYS A 113 11.72 -7.38 -1.73
C LYS A 113 10.70 -7.94 -0.70
N GLY A 114 9.59 -8.57 -1.15
CA GLY A 114 8.51 -9.05 -0.29
C GLY A 114 7.73 -7.96 0.46
N LYS A 115 7.94 -6.69 0.18
CA LYS A 115 7.44 -5.58 0.99
C LYS A 115 6.81 -4.44 0.20
N PHE A 116 7.36 -4.04 -0.94
CA PHE A 116 6.99 -2.81 -1.65
C PHE A 116 6.22 -3.09 -2.93
N MET A 117 5.29 -2.21 -3.26
CA MET A 117 4.68 -2.18 -4.59
C MET A 117 5.72 -1.83 -5.64
N HIS A 118 5.45 -2.16 -6.90
CA HIS A 118 6.28 -1.82 -8.05
C HIS A 118 5.47 -1.85 -9.34
N GLN A 119 6.02 -1.30 -10.42
CA GLN A 119 5.33 -1.17 -11.72
C GLN A 119 5.03 -2.50 -12.43
N GLY A 120 5.69 -3.61 -12.04
CA GLY A 120 5.45 -4.94 -12.61
C GLY A 120 4.21 -5.66 -12.06
N LEU A 121 3.48 -5.09 -11.11
CA LEU A 121 2.22 -5.63 -10.62
C LEU A 121 1.10 -5.39 -11.65
N VAL A 122 0.31 -6.42 -11.94
CA VAL A 122 -0.80 -6.34 -12.92
C VAL A 122 -2.11 -6.06 -12.21
N GLU A 123 -2.72 -4.91 -12.46
CA GLU A 123 -4.02 -4.56 -11.88
C GLU A 123 -5.14 -5.44 -12.47
N ILE A 124 -5.93 -6.05 -11.59
CA ILE A 124 -6.98 -7.03 -11.96
C ILE A 124 -8.41 -6.55 -11.67
N ASN A 125 -8.60 -5.34 -11.13
CA ASN A 125 -9.93 -4.79 -10.79
C ASN A 125 -10.14 -3.36 -11.28
N LYS A 126 -10.04 -3.11 -12.56
CA LYS A 126 -10.03 -1.76 -13.17
C LYS A 126 -11.25 -0.88 -12.85
N THR A 127 -12.42 -1.44 -12.58
CA THR A 127 -13.69 -0.68 -12.43
C THR A 127 -14.52 -1.09 -11.22
N THR A 128 -14.14 -2.10 -10.48
CA THR A 128 -14.89 -2.65 -9.34
C THR A 128 -13.97 -2.93 -8.15
N ASN A 129 -14.55 -3.19 -6.98
CA ASN A 129 -13.79 -3.65 -5.80
C ASN A 129 -13.51 -5.18 -5.83
N MET A 130 -13.65 -5.80 -6.99
CA MET A 130 -13.47 -7.21 -7.22
C MET A 130 -12.65 -7.41 -8.51
N GLY A 131 -11.68 -8.28 -8.48
CA GLY A 131 -10.88 -8.69 -9.63
C GLY A 131 -10.82 -10.20 -9.78
N TYR A 132 -10.15 -10.65 -10.81
CA TYR A 132 -9.89 -12.07 -11.03
C TYR A 132 -8.40 -12.31 -11.18
N ALA A 133 -7.83 -13.09 -10.27
CA ALA A 133 -6.47 -13.61 -10.40
C ALA A 133 -6.46 -14.87 -11.28
N ILE A 134 -5.42 -15.03 -12.07
CA ILE A 134 -5.22 -16.20 -12.92
C ILE A 134 -4.10 -17.06 -12.33
N ILE A 135 -4.42 -18.29 -11.96
CA ILE A 135 -3.42 -19.30 -11.61
C ILE A 135 -2.98 -20.00 -12.90
N PRO A 136 -1.69 -19.95 -13.26
CA PRO A 136 -1.16 -20.58 -14.45
C PRO A 136 -1.32 -22.10 -14.39
N LYS A 137 -1.36 -22.73 -15.56
CA LYS A 137 -1.37 -24.22 -15.68
C LYS A 137 -0.14 -24.80 -14.97
N GLY A 138 -0.39 -25.77 -14.09
CA GLY A 138 0.66 -26.45 -13.32
C GLY A 138 1.04 -25.76 -12.01
N GLU A 139 0.57 -24.52 -11.75
CA GLU A 139 0.73 -23.83 -10.48
C GLU A 139 -0.49 -24.09 -9.57
N THR A 140 -0.28 -23.98 -8.25
CA THR A 140 -1.34 -24.16 -7.25
C THR A 140 -1.76 -22.88 -6.57
N GLU A 141 -1.00 -21.80 -6.74
CA GLU A 141 -1.26 -20.51 -6.13
C GLU A 141 -0.67 -19.35 -6.95
N VAL A 142 -1.19 -18.14 -6.72
CA VAL A 142 -0.64 -16.91 -7.26
C VAL A 142 -0.69 -15.81 -6.19
N SER A 143 0.33 -14.96 -6.16
CA SER A 143 0.38 -13.82 -5.24
C SER A 143 -0.57 -12.72 -5.68
N VAL A 144 -1.25 -12.10 -4.72
CA VAL A 144 -2.13 -10.95 -4.92
C VAL A 144 -1.79 -9.85 -3.92
N VAL A 145 -1.95 -8.61 -4.35
CA VAL A 145 -1.68 -7.41 -3.57
C VAL A 145 -2.88 -6.48 -3.67
N ALA A 146 -3.27 -5.87 -2.58
CA ALA A 146 -4.27 -4.78 -2.61
C ALA A 146 -3.69 -3.50 -2.04
N LYS A 147 -4.01 -2.37 -2.69
CA LYS A 147 -3.70 -1.02 -2.24
C LYS A 147 -4.98 -0.22 -2.11
N TYR A 148 -5.20 0.42 -0.97
CA TYR A 148 -6.34 1.27 -0.74
C TYR A 148 -6.01 2.46 0.18
N LYS A 149 -6.81 3.53 0.07
CA LYS A 149 -6.65 4.73 0.86
C LYS A 149 -7.35 4.61 2.19
N THR A 150 -6.64 4.89 3.28
CA THR A 150 -7.21 4.91 4.63
C THR A 150 -7.91 6.24 4.92
N ARG A 151 -8.69 6.30 6.02
CA ARG A 151 -9.30 7.55 6.51
C ARG A 151 -8.27 8.66 6.82
N TYR A 152 -7.03 8.31 7.13
CA TYR A 152 -5.93 9.25 7.37
C TYR A 152 -5.16 9.63 6.10
N LYS A 153 -5.74 9.33 4.93
CA LYS A 153 -5.17 9.62 3.61
C LYS A 153 -3.77 9.02 3.41
N ASN A 154 -3.53 7.84 3.99
CA ASN A 154 -2.38 7.00 3.69
C ASN A 154 -2.78 5.90 2.72
N PHE A 155 -1.82 5.33 1.99
CA PHE A 155 -2.02 4.11 1.25
C PHE A 155 -1.65 2.90 2.13
N ARG A 156 -2.61 2.00 2.32
CA ARG A 156 -2.36 0.69 2.94
C ARG A 156 -2.20 -0.35 1.86
N VAL A 157 -1.12 -1.10 1.98
CA VAL A 157 -0.81 -2.25 1.13
C VAL A 157 -0.97 -3.52 1.96
N ILE A 158 -1.66 -4.51 1.43
CA ILE A 158 -1.74 -5.86 1.99
C ILE A 158 -1.46 -6.87 0.87
N ASN A 159 -0.93 -8.02 1.23
CA ASN A 159 -0.64 -9.10 0.29
C ASN A 159 -1.30 -10.41 0.76
N GLY A 160 -1.50 -11.32 -0.18
CA GLY A 160 -2.08 -12.63 0.04
C GLY A 160 -1.73 -13.59 -1.09
N LYS A 161 -2.33 -14.79 -1.03
CA LYS A 161 -2.18 -15.82 -2.06
C LYS A 161 -3.54 -16.39 -2.40
N ALA A 162 -3.92 -16.31 -3.68
CA ALA A 162 -5.05 -17.05 -4.22
C ALA A 162 -4.60 -18.49 -4.51
N LYS A 163 -5.34 -19.48 -4.03
CA LYS A 163 -4.99 -20.90 -4.09
C LYS A 163 -6.10 -21.72 -4.74
N LEU A 164 -5.73 -22.82 -5.41
CA LEU A 164 -6.63 -23.86 -5.89
C LEU A 164 -7.40 -24.56 -4.76
#